data_bba8c41c875debc3f72f608eca29786b
#
_entry.id   bba8c41c875debc3f72f608eca29786b
#
_cell.length_a   1.000
_cell.length_b   1.000
_cell.length_c   1.000
_cell.angle_alpha   90.00
_cell.angle_beta   90.00
_cell.angle_gamma   90.00
#
_symmetry.space_group_name_H-M   'P 1'
#
loop_
_entity.id
_entity.type
_entity.pdbx_description
1 polymer ?
#
loop_
_entity_poly.entity_id
_entity_poly.type
_entity_poly.pdbx_seq_one_letter_code
_entity_poly.pdbx_strand_id
1 'polypeptide(L)'
;MKVGLFIPCYINAVYPEVGEASYRLLASLGLDVDYPTGQTCCGQPMANAGFERDARPLAERMERLFAAYDYVVGPSASCVVFVKEGYPRLLDGYREHACIDARIYEICEFVHDVVRPAKLGACFPHKVSLHNSCHGVRKLGLSTPGELNVPYRSKLRDLLEMVDGVEVCEPSRRDECCGFGGMFSAEENAVSIRMGRDKLRDHLATGAEYIT
;
A
#
# COMPACT_ATOMS: atom_id res chain seq x y z
N MET A 1 5.16 -10.10 18.94
CA MET A 1 5.04 -8.94 18.00
C MET A 1 3.57 -8.79 17.71
N LYS A 2 2.97 -7.72 18.23
CA LYS A 2 1.54 -7.43 18.07
C LYS A 2 1.35 -6.48 16.90
N VAL A 3 0.60 -6.90 15.89
CA VAL A 3 0.37 -6.15 14.64
C VAL A 3 -1.06 -5.65 14.58
N GLY A 4 -1.24 -4.33 14.47
CA GLY A 4 -2.53 -3.72 14.18
C GLY A 4 -2.76 -3.64 12.67
N LEU A 5 -3.78 -4.32 12.18
CA LEU A 5 -4.13 -4.27 10.76
C LEU A 5 -4.96 -3.02 10.46
N PHE A 6 -4.39 -2.12 9.67
CA PHE A 6 -5.06 -0.93 9.17
C PHE A 6 -5.67 -1.20 7.79
N ILE A 7 -6.98 -1.22 7.69
CA ILE A 7 -7.69 -1.36 6.41
C ILE A 7 -8.24 -0.01 5.99
N PRO A 8 -7.66 0.61 4.95
CA PRO A 8 -8.11 1.90 4.42
C PRO A 8 -9.59 1.90 4.02
N CYS A 9 -10.24 3.04 4.20
CA CYS A 9 -11.69 3.19 3.93
C CYS A 9 -12.09 2.74 2.53
N TYR A 10 -11.27 3.02 1.53
CA TYR A 10 -11.50 2.60 0.15
C TYR A 10 -11.48 1.07 0.01
N ILE A 11 -10.49 0.41 0.59
CA ILE A 11 -10.39 -1.06 0.58
C ILE A 11 -11.57 -1.66 1.32
N ASN A 12 -11.88 -1.17 2.52
CA ASN A 12 -13.01 -1.68 3.30
C ASN A 12 -14.37 -1.53 2.58
N ALA A 13 -14.54 -0.47 1.78
CA ALA A 13 -15.80 -0.19 1.11
C ALA A 13 -15.95 -0.90 -0.25
N VAL A 14 -14.85 -1.09 -1.00
CA VAL A 14 -14.90 -1.53 -2.41
C VAL A 14 -14.29 -2.92 -2.60
N TYR A 15 -13.26 -3.27 -1.81
CA TYR A 15 -12.49 -4.51 -1.93
C TYR A 15 -12.24 -5.15 -0.56
N PRO A 16 -13.28 -5.47 0.23
CA PRO A 16 -13.11 -6.00 1.58
C PRO A 16 -12.31 -7.31 1.62
N GLU A 17 -12.34 -8.09 0.54
CA GLU A 17 -11.56 -9.32 0.37
C GLU A 17 -10.04 -9.08 0.45
N VAL A 18 -9.55 -7.89 0.08
CA VAL A 18 -8.14 -7.52 0.24
C VAL A 18 -7.77 -7.38 1.73
N GLY A 19 -8.70 -6.84 2.53
CA GLY A 19 -8.53 -6.76 3.98
C GLY A 19 -8.48 -8.14 4.62
N GLU A 20 -9.38 -9.05 4.23
CA GLU A 20 -9.38 -10.43 4.70
C GLU A 20 -8.12 -11.19 4.28
N ALA A 21 -7.69 -11.04 3.03
CA ALA A 21 -6.47 -11.67 2.53
C ALA A 21 -5.23 -11.16 3.28
N SER A 22 -5.18 -9.86 3.57
CA SER A 22 -4.11 -9.25 4.36
C SER A 22 -4.03 -9.83 5.76
N TYR A 23 -5.18 -9.98 6.43
CA TYR A 23 -5.26 -10.62 7.74
C TYR A 23 -4.77 -12.07 7.70
N ARG A 24 -5.28 -12.87 6.74
CA ARG A 24 -4.91 -14.28 6.59
C ARG A 24 -3.43 -14.46 6.28
N LEU A 25 -2.87 -13.62 5.42
CA LEU A 25 -1.44 -13.65 5.09
C LEU A 25 -0.59 -13.42 6.35
N LEU A 26 -0.84 -12.34 7.07
CA LEU A 26 -0.07 -12.00 8.27
C LEU A 26 -0.22 -13.05 9.37
N ALA A 27 -1.44 -13.58 9.58
CA ALA A 27 -1.70 -14.65 10.54
C ALA A 27 -1.00 -15.96 10.16
N SER A 28 -0.96 -16.32 8.86
CA SER A 28 -0.26 -17.52 8.38
C SER A 28 1.26 -17.46 8.57
N LEU A 29 1.80 -16.24 8.68
CA LEU A 29 3.21 -16.00 8.99
C LEU A 29 3.51 -16.04 10.51
N GLY A 30 2.52 -16.42 11.32
CA GLY A 30 2.67 -16.61 12.78
C GLY A 30 2.65 -15.30 13.57
N LEU A 31 2.10 -14.22 13.01
CA LEU A 31 2.00 -12.93 13.67
C LEU A 31 0.73 -12.85 14.54
N ASP A 32 0.81 -12.13 15.65
CA ASP A 32 -0.34 -11.77 16.48
C ASP A 32 -1.04 -10.56 15.87
N VAL A 33 -2.01 -10.83 14.99
CA VAL A 33 -2.70 -9.81 14.18
C VAL A 33 -4.05 -9.48 14.79
N ASP A 34 -4.28 -8.20 15.03
CA ASP A 34 -5.56 -7.68 15.49
C ASP A 34 -6.10 -6.64 14.49
N TYR A 35 -7.42 -6.64 14.29
CA TYR A 35 -8.15 -5.63 13.53
C TYR A 35 -8.93 -4.72 14.49
N PRO A 36 -8.35 -3.59 14.93
CA PRO A 36 -9.04 -2.71 15.85
C PRO A 36 -10.28 -2.11 15.20
N THR A 37 -11.44 -2.37 15.79
CA THR A 37 -12.72 -1.80 15.33
C THR A 37 -12.76 -0.30 15.55
N GLY A 38 -13.52 0.41 14.75
CA GLY A 38 -13.61 1.87 14.84
C GLY A 38 -12.53 2.62 14.04
N GLN A 39 -11.83 1.92 13.16
CA GLN A 39 -10.98 2.56 12.14
C GLN A 39 -11.79 3.49 11.25
N THR A 40 -11.12 4.53 10.75
CA THR A 40 -11.68 5.51 9.83
C THR A 40 -10.75 5.73 8.65
N CYS A 41 -11.07 6.69 7.79
CA CYS A 41 -10.15 7.16 6.76
C CYS A 41 -8.85 7.69 7.38
N CYS A 42 -7.72 7.52 6.70
CA CYS A 42 -6.44 8.12 7.10
C CYS A 42 -6.45 9.66 7.03
N GLY A 43 -7.42 10.27 6.33
CA GLY A 43 -7.51 11.72 6.14
C GLY A 43 -6.85 12.25 4.86
N GLN A 44 -6.18 11.40 4.09
CA GLN A 44 -5.46 11.82 2.88
C GLN A 44 -6.33 12.59 1.87
N PRO A 45 -7.56 12.17 1.51
CA PRO A 45 -8.38 12.93 0.55
C PRO A 45 -8.70 14.34 1.03
N MET A 46 -8.98 14.52 2.33
CA MET A 46 -9.24 15.82 2.92
C MET A 46 -8.01 16.71 2.88
N ALA A 47 -6.86 16.19 3.31
CA ALA A 47 -5.61 16.95 3.30
C ALA A 47 -5.18 17.33 1.88
N ASN A 48 -5.32 16.42 0.90
CA ASN A 48 -5.01 16.70 -0.51
C ASN A 48 -5.93 17.75 -1.12
N ALA A 49 -7.17 17.84 -0.64
CA ALA A 49 -8.13 18.88 -1.05
C ALA A 49 -7.96 20.21 -0.29
N GLY A 50 -6.93 20.33 0.57
CA GLY A 50 -6.66 21.55 1.35
C GLY A 50 -7.41 21.65 2.69
N PHE A 51 -8.17 20.62 3.08
CA PHE A 51 -8.93 20.56 4.33
C PHE A 51 -8.13 19.87 5.44
N GLU A 52 -6.91 20.33 5.70
CA GLU A 52 -6.02 19.72 6.72
C GLU A 52 -6.60 19.73 8.13
N ARG A 53 -7.38 20.80 8.46
CA ARG A 53 -8.06 20.90 9.77
C ARG A 53 -9.05 19.77 9.99
N ASP A 54 -9.72 19.30 8.93
CA ASP A 54 -10.69 18.21 9.00
C ASP A 54 -10.00 16.84 9.00
N ALA A 55 -8.78 16.75 8.42
CA ALA A 55 -7.96 15.55 8.45
C ALA A 55 -7.34 15.30 9.85
N ARG A 56 -7.04 16.36 10.62
CA ARG A 56 -6.39 16.25 11.93
C ARG A 56 -7.11 15.36 12.93
N PRO A 57 -8.44 15.48 13.18
CA PRO A 57 -9.15 14.59 14.10
C PRO A 57 -9.08 13.12 13.72
N LEU A 58 -9.00 12.81 12.42
CA LEU A 58 -8.82 11.43 11.93
C LEU A 58 -7.42 10.90 12.29
N ALA A 59 -6.41 11.72 12.10
CA ALA A 59 -5.03 11.38 12.46
C ALA A 59 -4.89 11.15 13.99
N GLU A 60 -5.46 12.04 14.82
CA GLU A 60 -5.48 11.88 16.29
C GLU A 60 -6.19 10.60 16.73
N ARG A 61 -7.31 10.26 16.05
CA ARG A 61 -8.03 9.01 16.32
C ARG A 61 -7.18 7.80 15.97
N MET A 62 -6.50 7.84 14.83
CA MET A 62 -5.65 6.75 14.37
C MET A 62 -4.46 6.53 15.32
N GLU A 63 -3.80 7.60 15.76
CA GLU A 63 -2.75 7.52 16.80
C GLU A 63 -3.23 6.79 18.06
N ARG A 64 -4.37 7.21 18.60
CA ARG A 64 -4.93 6.57 19.80
C ARG A 64 -5.31 5.12 19.59
N LEU A 65 -5.92 4.81 18.44
CA LEU A 65 -6.41 3.46 18.13
C LEU A 65 -5.27 2.45 18.00
N PHE A 66 -4.17 2.89 17.41
CA PHE A 66 -3.02 2.02 17.14
C PHE A 66 -1.88 2.16 18.15
N ALA A 67 -2.07 2.90 19.24
CA ALA A 67 -1.02 3.16 20.24
C ALA A 67 -0.42 1.89 20.87
N ALA A 68 -1.24 0.84 21.06
CA ALA A 68 -0.86 -0.39 21.77
C ALA A 68 -0.20 -1.47 20.88
N TYR A 69 0.02 -1.19 19.58
CA TYR A 69 0.61 -2.16 18.64
C TYR A 69 2.09 -1.88 18.40
N ASP A 70 2.88 -2.94 18.26
CA ASP A 70 4.30 -2.83 17.92
C ASP A 70 4.46 -2.30 16.49
N TYR A 71 3.60 -2.78 15.58
CA TYR A 71 3.54 -2.39 14.17
C TYR A 71 2.11 -2.16 13.73
N VAL A 72 1.95 -1.27 12.75
CA VAL A 72 0.70 -1.06 12.02
C VAL A 72 0.94 -1.41 10.57
N VAL A 73 0.10 -2.26 10.00
CA VAL A 73 0.30 -2.75 8.63
C VAL A 73 -0.97 -2.53 7.81
N GLY A 74 -0.82 -1.97 6.63
CA GLY A 74 -1.97 -1.73 5.75
C GLY A 74 -1.69 -2.01 4.28
N PRO A 75 -2.67 -2.55 3.51
CA PRO A 75 -2.50 -2.92 2.11
C PRO A 75 -2.71 -1.73 1.15
N SER A 76 -2.16 -0.57 1.48
CA SER A 76 -2.27 0.63 0.62
C SER A 76 -1.07 1.54 0.78
N ALA A 77 -0.21 1.57 -0.22
CA ALA A 77 0.98 2.40 -0.22
C ALA A 77 0.65 3.89 -0.05
N SER A 78 -0.40 4.41 -0.67
CA SER A 78 -0.74 5.84 -0.59
C SER A 78 -1.17 6.25 0.81
N CYS A 79 -2.01 5.44 1.48
CA CYS A 79 -2.44 5.73 2.85
C CYS A 79 -1.28 5.61 3.84
N VAL A 80 -0.43 4.60 3.68
CA VAL A 80 0.77 4.41 4.52
C VAL A 80 1.73 5.60 4.37
N VAL A 81 2.01 6.04 3.15
CA VAL A 81 2.85 7.22 2.88
C VAL A 81 2.24 8.47 3.52
N PHE A 82 0.92 8.65 3.39
CA PHE A 82 0.27 9.81 4.00
C PHE A 82 0.41 9.81 5.53
N VAL A 83 0.28 8.65 6.18
CA VAL A 83 0.53 8.55 7.62
C VAL A 83 2.00 8.84 7.94
N LYS A 84 2.94 8.25 7.20
CA LYS A 84 4.38 8.47 7.43
C LYS A 84 4.81 9.93 7.26
N GLU A 85 4.35 10.60 6.20
CA GLU A 85 4.84 11.94 5.84
C GLU A 85 3.90 13.09 6.26
N GLY A 86 2.58 12.83 6.28
CA GLY A 86 1.56 13.85 6.56
C GLY A 86 1.25 14.03 8.05
N TYR A 87 1.18 12.94 8.82
CA TYR A 87 0.84 12.99 10.24
C TYR A 87 1.82 13.79 11.09
N PRO A 88 3.15 13.73 10.87
CA PRO A 88 4.08 14.59 11.61
C PRO A 88 3.69 16.07 11.57
N ARG A 89 3.19 16.54 10.42
CA ARG A 89 2.73 17.94 10.25
C ARG A 89 1.33 18.16 10.80
N LEU A 90 0.40 17.25 10.55
CA LEU A 90 -0.98 17.37 11.04
C LEU A 90 -1.07 17.33 12.58
N LEU A 91 -0.19 16.57 13.20
CA LEU A 91 -0.15 16.33 14.65
C LEU A 91 0.91 17.18 15.38
N ASP A 92 1.42 18.22 14.73
CA ASP A 92 2.37 19.12 15.37
C ASP A 92 1.78 19.69 16.67
N GLY A 93 2.54 19.56 17.77
CA GLY A 93 2.10 19.91 19.11
C GLY A 93 1.19 18.89 19.83
N TYR A 94 0.82 17.76 19.18
CA TYR A 94 -0.05 16.72 19.78
C TYR A 94 0.73 15.48 20.26
N ARG A 95 2.02 15.43 20.09
CA ARG A 95 2.85 14.21 20.26
C ARG A 95 3.10 13.86 21.73
N GLU A 96 2.06 13.38 22.42
CA GLU A 96 2.22 12.76 23.74
C GLU A 96 2.47 11.24 23.68
N HIS A 97 2.33 10.60 22.52
CA HIS A 97 2.38 9.14 22.35
C HIS A 97 3.33 8.67 21.24
N ALA A 98 3.66 7.38 21.26
CA ALA A 98 4.52 6.74 20.27
C ALA A 98 3.94 6.90 18.85
N CYS A 99 4.63 7.67 18.04
CA CYS A 99 4.20 8.08 16.71
C CYS A 99 3.93 6.88 15.78
N ILE A 100 2.71 6.77 15.26
CA ILE A 100 2.33 5.73 14.31
C ILE A 100 3.17 5.81 13.02
N ASP A 101 3.57 7.02 12.61
CA ASP A 101 4.40 7.28 11.42
C ASP A 101 5.69 6.47 11.39
N ALA A 102 6.30 6.20 12.56
CA ALA A 102 7.50 5.39 12.66
C ALA A 102 7.24 3.87 12.65
N ARG A 103 6.00 3.43 12.82
CA ARG A 103 5.62 2.02 13.01
C ARG A 103 4.66 1.49 11.97
N ILE A 104 4.22 2.32 11.02
CA ILE A 104 3.31 1.92 9.96
C ILE A 104 4.09 1.47 8.73
N TYR A 105 3.64 0.37 8.14
CA TYR A 105 4.22 -0.24 6.95
C TYR A 105 3.16 -0.60 5.93
N GLU A 106 3.52 -0.52 4.67
CA GLU A 106 2.75 -1.19 3.62
C GLU A 106 2.98 -2.70 3.74
N ILE A 107 1.96 -3.51 3.42
CA ILE A 107 2.00 -4.95 3.71
C ILE A 107 3.17 -5.68 3.06
N CYS A 108 3.50 -5.35 1.80
CA CYS A 108 4.64 -5.97 1.12
C CYS A 108 5.98 -5.47 1.68
N GLU A 109 6.07 -4.17 2.02
CA GLU A 109 7.21 -3.62 2.75
C GLU A 109 7.43 -4.38 4.06
N PHE A 110 6.37 -4.58 4.84
CA PHE A 110 6.44 -5.25 6.13
C PHE A 110 6.85 -6.72 6.01
N VAL A 111 6.22 -7.45 5.10
CA VAL A 111 6.54 -8.87 4.90
C VAL A 111 7.97 -9.05 4.40
N HIS A 112 8.40 -8.22 3.44
CA HIS A 112 9.75 -8.32 2.86
C HIS A 112 10.85 -7.88 3.83
N ASP A 113 10.70 -6.74 4.49
CA ASP A 113 11.79 -6.09 5.24
C ASP A 113 11.82 -6.49 6.73
N VAL A 114 10.64 -6.74 7.33
CA VAL A 114 10.51 -7.01 8.77
C VAL A 114 10.34 -8.50 9.03
N VAL A 115 9.34 -9.15 8.41
CA VAL A 115 9.04 -10.57 8.66
C VAL A 115 10.07 -11.48 8.02
N ARG A 116 10.45 -11.22 6.77
CA ARG A 116 11.47 -11.97 6.00
C ARG A 116 11.22 -13.47 5.99
N PRO A 117 10.04 -13.93 5.56
CA PRO A 117 9.72 -15.35 5.56
C PRO A 117 10.59 -16.09 4.55
N ALA A 118 10.97 -17.33 4.88
CA ALA A 118 11.70 -18.19 3.94
C ALA A 118 10.81 -18.68 2.79
N LYS A 119 9.48 -18.72 2.99
CA LYS A 119 8.45 -19.08 2.00
C LYS A 119 7.10 -18.53 2.43
N LEU A 120 6.19 -18.33 1.49
CA LEU A 120 4.83 -17.89 1.78
C LEU A 120 3.83 -19.05 1.90
N GLY A 121 4.18 -20.26 1.43
CA GLY A 121 3.30 -21.43 1.47
C GLY A 121 2.03 -21.27 0.63
N ALA A 122 2.10 -20.45 -0.42
CA ALA A 122 1.00 -20.14 -1.33
C ALA A 122 1.29 -20.71 -2.73
N CYS A 123 0.24 -21.01 -3.49
CA CYS A 123 0.32 -21.49 -4.86
C CYS A 123 -0.64 -20.69 -5.74
N PHE A 124 -0.14 -20.16 -6.86
CA PHE A 124 -0.92 -19.40 -7.84
C PHE A 124 -0.34 -19.60 -9.23
N PRO A 125 -0.67 -20.72 -9.93
CA PRO A 125 -0.04 -21.10 -11.20
C PRO A 125 -0.56 -20.29 -12.39
N HIS A 126 -0.32 -18.99 -12.35
CA HIS A 126 -0.78 -18.03 -13.35
C HIS A 126 0.31 -17.02 -13.68
N LYS A 127 0.18 -16.43 -14.86
CA LYS A 127 1.01 -15.33 -15.30
C LYS A 127 0.49 -14.00 -14.79
N VAL A 128 1.30 -13.30 -14.03
CA VAL A 128 0.92 -12.07 -13.32
C VAL A 128 1.78 -10.89 -13.77
N SER A 129 1.14 -9.81 -14.22
CA SER A 129 1.84 -8.56 -14.54
C SER A 129 1.90 -7.66 -13.32
N LEU A 130 3.12 -7.28 -12.95
CA LEU A 130 3.38 -6.50 -11.74
C LEU A 130 3.06 -5.02 -11.93
N HIS A 131 2.09 -4.52 -11.16
CA HIS A 131 1.81 -3.09 -11.08
C HIS A 131 2.62 -2.42 -9.98
N ASN A 132 3.46 -1.46 -10.36
CA ASN A 132 4.21 -0.63 -9.44
C ASN A 132 3.45 0.67 -9.15
N SER A 133 2.91 0.82 -7.93
CA SER A 133 2.25 2.06 -7.52
C SER A 133 3.24 3.20 -7.32
N CYS A 134 2.85 4.43 -7.68
CA CYS A 134 3.74 5.61 -7.57
C CYS A 134 4.28 5.83 -6.15
N HIS A 135 3.43 5.73 -5.13
CA HIS A 135 3.83 5.88 -3.73
C HIS A 135 4.71 4.71 -3.27
N GLY A 136 4.37 3.49 -3.68
CA GLY A 136 5.18 2.30 -3.38
C GLY A 136 6.60 2.44 -3.90
N VAL A 137 6.74 2.84 -5.16
CA VAL A 137 8.05 3.00 -5.80
C VAL A 137 8.84 4.16 -5.20
N ARG A 138 8.28 5.38 -5.21
CA ARG A 138 9.03 6.62 -4.97
C ARG A 138 9.12 7.03 -3.50
N LYS A 139 8.26 6.48 -2.66
CA LYS A 139 8.18 6.85 -1.24
C LYS A 139 8.53 5.70 -0.28
N LEU A 140 8.12 4.47 -0.62
CA LEU A 140 8.39 3.30 0.20
C LEU A 140 9.55 2.43 -0.32
N GLY A 141 10.07 2.72 -1.51
CA GLY A 141 11.15 1.94 -2.11
C GLY A 141 10.78 0.47 -2.35
N LEU A 142 9.50 0.20 -2.70
CA LEU A 142 9.05 -1.16 -3.02
C LEU A 142 9.66 -1.67 -4.32
N SER A 143 10.05 -0.78 -5.21
CA SER A 143 10.87 -1.10 -6.37
C SER A 143 11.74 0.10 -6.76
N THR A 144 12.74 -0.16 -7.60
CA THR A 144 13.64 0.88 -8.09
C THR A 144 12.93 1.74 -9.13
N PRO A 145 12.81 3.07 -8.92
CA PRO A 145 12.25 3.96 -9.92
C PRO A 145 13.18 4.12 -11.12
N GLY A 146 12.60 4.17 -12.34
CA GLY A 146 13.34 4.21 -13.60
C GLY A 146 14.24 5.43 -13.74
N GLU A 147 13.87 6.56 -13.14
CA GLU A 147 14.62 7.81 -13.16
C GLU A 147 15.99 7.74 -12.46
N LEU A 148 16.20 6.77 -11.58
CA LEU A 148 17.50 6.60 -10.89
C LEU A 148 18.58 5.98 -11.77
N ASN A 149 18.20 5.35 -12.88
CA ASN A 149 19.13 4.69 -13.81
C ASN A 149 20.12 3.72 -13.14
N VAL A 150 19.64 2.95 -12.17
CA VAL A 150 20.39 1.89 -11.47
C VAL A 150 19.71 0.53 -11.73
N PRO A 151 20.37 -0.60 -11.43
CA PRO A 151 19.77 -1.91 -11.61
C PRO A 151 18.41 -2.03 -10.92
N TYR A 152 17.42 -2.52 -11.65
CA TYR A 152 16.07 -2.69 -11.14
C TYR A 152 16.01 -3.77 -10.07
N ARG A 153 15.32 -3.45 -8.98
CA ARG A 153 14.98 -4.36 -7.88
C ARG A 153 13.52 -4.15 -7.51
N SER A 154 12.85 -5.18 -7.05
CA SER A 154 11.44 -5.10 -6.64
C SER A 154 11.15 -6.07 -5.51
N LYS A 155 10.82 -5.54 -4.33
CA LYS A 155 10.34 -6.31 -3.18
C LYS A 155 9.05 -7.08 -3.50
N LEU A 156 8.21 -6.49 -4.35
CA LEU A 156 6.97 -7.13 -4.79
C LEU A 156 7.26 -8.37 -5.65
N ARG A 157 8.23 -8.27 -6.56
CA ARG A 157 8.69 -9.41 -7.34
C ARG A 157 9.27 -10.49 -6.43
N ASP A 158 10.17 -10.12 -5.52
CA ASP A 158 10.82 -11.04 -4.59
C ASP A 158 9.78 -11.85 -3.79
N LEU A 159 8.69 -11.19 -3.34
CA LEU A 159 7.59 -11.87 -2.63
C LEU A 159 6.74 -12.75 -3.55
N LEU A 160 6.43 -12.31 -4.76
CA LEU A 160 5.65 -13.10 -5.72
C LEU A 160 6.41 -14.35 -6.17
N GLU A 161 7.71 -14.26 -6.34
CA GLU A 161 8.56 -15.39 -6.71
C GLU A 161 8.65 -16.47 -5.58
N MET A 162 8.21 -16.16 -4.35
CA MET A 162 8.02 -17.14 -3.28
C MET A 162 6.69 -17.91 -3.37
N VAL A 163 5.81 -17.57 -4.33
CA VAL A 163 4.52 -18.22 -4.54
C VAL A 163 4.67 -19.30 -5.61
N ASP A 164 4.32 -20.53 -5.27
CA ASP A 164 4.50 -21.66 -6.17
C ASP A 164 3.67 -21.50 -7.46
N GLY A 165 4.32 -21.68 -8.61
CA GLY A 165 3.70 -21.66 -9.93
C GLY A 165 3.43 -20.28 -10.52
N VAL A 166 3.70 -19.19 -9.82
CA VAL A 166 3.52 -17.84 -10.35
C VAL A 166 4.59 -17.54 -11.42
N GLU A 167 4.18 -16.95 -12.55
CA GLU A 167 5.07 -16.37 -13.56
C GLU A 167 4.96 -14.84 -13.51
N VAL A 168 5.97 -14.16 -12.97
CA VAL A 168 5.97 -12.70 -12.86
C VAL A 168 6.49 -12.06 -14.13
N CYS A 169 5.70 -11.23 -14.76
CA CYS A 169 6.11 -10.37 -15.86
C CYS A 169 5.88 -8.90 -15.54
N GLU A 170 6.52 -8.04 -16.31
CA GLU A 170 6.46 -6.60 -16.11
C GLU A 170 6.11 -5.87 -17.39
N PRO A 171 5.30 -4.79 -17.32
CA PRO A 171 5.03 -3.94 -18.47
C PRO A 171 6.30 -3.21 -18.91
N SER A 172 6.33 -2.73 -20.15
CA SER A 172 7.50 -2.03 -20.71
C SER A 172 7.79 -0.73 -19.96
N ARG A 173 6.74 -0.06 -19.44
CA ARG A 173 6.79 1.18 -18.66
C ARG A 173 6.42 0.89 -17.20
N ARG A 174 7.33 0.23 -16.48
CA ARG A 174 7.11 -0.33 -15.14
C ARG A 174 6.54 0.64 -14.13
N ASP A 175 7.04 1.87 -14.10
CA ASP A 175 6.73 2.90 -13.12
C ASP A 175 5.90 4.06 -13.68
N GLU A 176 5.26 3.85 -14.87
CA GLU A 176 4.30 4.79 -15.43
C GLU A 176 3.10 4.95 -14.49
N CYS A 177 2.65 6.20 -14.33
CA CYS A 177 1.48 6.51 -13.52
C CYS A 177 0.21 5.88 -14.14
N CYS A 178 -0.63 5.26 -13.30
CA CYS A 178 -1.92 4.70 -13.71
C CYS A 178 -3.03 5.75 -13.89
N GLY A 179 -2.78 7.00 -13.50
CA GLY A 179 -3.74 8.09 -13.60
C GLY A 179 -4.76 8.17 -12.48
N PHE A 180 -4.77 7.26 -11.50
CA PHE A 180 -5.78 7.29 -10.44
C PHE A 180 -5.65 8.54 -9.56
N GLY A 181 -4.50 8.76 -8.90
CA GLY A 181 -4.20 9.97 -8.12
C GLY A 181 -5.23 10.40 -7.06
N GLY A 182 -6.18 9.53 -6.68
CA GLY A 182 -7.24 9.87 -5.74
C GLY A 182 -8.16 10.98 -6.28
N MET A 183 -8.06 12.21 -5.75
CA MET A 183 -8.86 13.36 -6.20
C MET A 183 -8.67 13.68 -7.68
N PHE A 184 -7.46 13.51 -8.22
CA PHE A 184 -7.17 13.72 -9.63
C PHE A 184 -8.11 12.94 -10.56
N SER A 185 -8.45 11.69 -10.21
CA SER A 185 -9.37 10.87 -11.02
C SER A 185 -10.81 11.42 -11.08
N ALA A 186 -11.20 12.21 -10.08
CA ALA A 186 -12.51 12.85 -10.05
C ALA A 186 -12.49 14.23 -10.74
N GLU A 187 -11.43 15.00 -10.52
CA GLU A 187 -11.28 16.37 -11.03
C GLU A 187 -10.86 16.39 -12.50
N GLU A 188 -9.92 15.48 -12.88
CA GLU A 188 -9.35 15.37 -14.24
C GLU A 188 -9.72 14.04 -14.89
N ASN A 189 -10.99 13.67 -14.83
CA ASN A 189 -11.51 12.35 -15.22
C ASN A 189 -11.06 11.91 -16.62
N ALA A 190 -11.13 12.78 -17.61
CA ALA A 190 -10.77 12.45 -19.00
C ALA A 190 -9.30 12.08 -19.13
N VAL A 191 -8.41 12.80 -18.44
CA VAL A 191 -6.96 12.54 -18.44
C VAL A 191 -6.67 11.26 -17.68
N SER A 192 -7.28 11.09 -16.50
CA SER A 192 -7.15 9.88 -15.67
C SER A 192 -7.53 8.61 -16.44
N ILE A 193 -8.67 8.62 -17.14
CA ILE A 193 -9.12 7.49 -17.98
C ILE A 193 -8.11 7.21 -19.09
N ARG A 194 -7.56 8.23 -19.73
CA ARG A 194 -6.58 8.05 -20.79
C ARG A 194 -5.31 7.39 -20.27
N MET A 195 -4.78 7.88 -19.15
CA MET A 195 -3.59 7.30 -18.51
C MET A 195 -3.83 5.85 -18.08
N GLY A 196 -4.99 5.56 -17.46
CA GLY A 196 -5.37 4.21 -17.06
C GLY A 196 -5.46 3.24 -18.24
N ARG A 197 -6.02 3.67 -19.37
CA ARG A 197 -6.08 2.87 -20.59
C ARG A 197 -4.71 2.57 -21.18
N ASP A 198 -3.81 3.55 -21.17
CA ASP A 198 -2.45 3.35 -21.68
C ASP A 198 -1.67 2.39 -20.78
N LYS A 199 -1.81 2.52 -19.45
CA LYS A 199 -1.25 1.59 -18.46
C LYS A 199 -1.78 0.16 -18.65
N LEU A 200 -3.10 -0.01 -18.80
CA LEU A 200 -3.71 -1.32 -19.03
C LEU A 200 -3.23 -1.97 -20.32
N ARG A 201 -3.09 -1.20 -21.41
CA ARG A 201 -2.55 -1.74 -22.69
C ARG A 201 -1.13 -2.27 -22.52
N ASP A 202 -0.30 -1.58 -21.76
CA ASP A 202 1.07 -2.02 -21.51
C ASP A 202 1.11 -3.32 -20.68
N HIS A 203 0.24 -3.45 -19.69
CA HIS A 203 0.07 -4.70 -18.95
C HIS A 203 -0.46 -5.84 -19.83
N LEU A 204 -1.49 -5.59 -20.64
CA LEU A 204 -2.06 -6.59 -21.54
C LEU A 204 -1.05 -7.09 -22.59
N ALA A 205 -0.13 -6.22 -23.03
CA ALA A 205 0.93 -6.59 -23.95
C ALA A 205 1.91 -7.63 -23.40
N THR A 206 1.96 -7.84 -22.07
CA THR A 206 2.77 -8.88 -21.44
C THR A 206 2.19 -10.28 -21.61
N GLY A 207 0.92 -10.40 -21.99
CA GLY A 207 0.19 -11.67 -22.03
C GLY A 207 -0.16 -12.22 -20.66
N ALA A 208 -0.17 -11.39 -19.62
CA ALA A 208 -0.55 -11.79 -18.26
C ALA A 208 -2.05 -12.08 -18.15
N GLU A 209 -2.39 -13.04 -17.32
CA GLU A 209 -3.77 -13.39 -16.94
C GLU A 209 -4.30 -12.46 -15.85
N TYR A 210 -3.41 -11.97 -15.00
CA TYR A 210 -3.72 -11.10 -13.86
C TYR A 210 -2.77 -9.90 -13.80
N ILE A 211 -3.26 -8.82 -13.21
CA ILE A 211 -2.47 -7.64 -12.86
C ILE A 211 -2.55 -7.47 -11.34
N THR A 212 -1.41 -7.28 -10.67
CA THR A 212 -1.36 -7.07 -9.21
C THR A 212 -1.75 -5.65 -8.84
#